data_9ddfcc50b8db631e548fdbbd81561bb4
#
_entry.id   9ddfcc50b8db631e548fdbbd81561bb4
#
_cell.length_a   1.000
_cell.length_b   1.000
_cell.length_c   1.000
_cell.angle_alpha   90.00
_cell.angle_beta   90.00
_cell.angle_gamma   90.00
#
_symmetry.space_group_name_H-M   'P 1'
#
loop_
_entity.id
_entity.type
_entity.pdbx_description
1 polymer ?
#
loop_
_entity_poly.entity_id
_entity_poly.type
_entity_poly.pdbx_seq_one_letter_code
_entity_poly.pdbx_strand_id
1 'polypeptide(L)'
;MLSQEIGQEEPTLTEVAFTRLLTWLDDGTDSDGERYLEARRRLVSYFDRHNRPAPDALADDTLNRICRTLEQSGAIATKPPLRYCYVVARFVLLEDLRRERRHIQFDDVRHANAVTSSASADEDDAVAVQERRLECLDRCLRKLKPEQQELIVDYYGDARRQRIDRRRGLAARLGITMNALSIRAWRIRTALESCVGACCKNR
;
A
#
# COMPACT_ATOMS: atom_id res chain seq x y z
N MET A 1 -7.65 11.85 47.65
CA MET A 1 -7.43 12.56 46.39
C MET A 1 -7.38 11.50 45.32
N LEU A 2 -8.51 11.33 44.62
CA LEU A 2 -8.68 10.33 43.56
C LEU A 2 -8.27 10.97 42.23
N SER A 3 -7.20 10.46 41.63
CA SER A 3 -6.79 10.84 40.27
C SER A 3 -7.77 10.19 39.28
N GLN A 4 -8.56 11.01 38.61
CA GLN A 4 -9.37 10.58 37.48
C GLN A 4 -8.43 10.35 36.29
N GLU A 5 -8.26 9.09 35.93
CA GLU A 5 -7.78 8.70 34.60
C GLU A 5 -8.86 9.07 33.57
N ILE A 6 -8.60 10.13 32.82
CA ILE A 6 -9.41 10.51 31.68
C ILE A 6 -9.04 9.51 30.55
N GLY A 7 -9.76 8.40 30.49
CA GLY A 7 -9.79 7.56 29.30
C GLY A 7 -10.32 8.39 28.15
N GLN A 8 -9.49 8.68 27.15
CA GLN A 8 -9.95 9.20 25.87
C GLN A 8 -10.72 8.07 25.18
N GLU A 9 -12.03 8.05 25.36
CA GLU A 9 -12.93 7.27 24.52
C GLU A 9 -12.73 7.78 23.09
N GLU A 10 -12.19 6.94 22.21
CA GLU A 10 -12.22 7.23 20.78
C GLU A 10 -13.67 7.38 20.35
N PRO A 11 -14.06 8.52 19.75
CA PRO A 11 -15.44 8.74 19.35
C PRO A 11 -15.84 7.67 18.36
N THR A 12 -16.79 6.84 18.74
CA THR A 12 -17.39 5.80 17.90
C THR A 12 -17.97 6.47 16.64
N LEU A 13 -17.63 5.92 15.47
CA LEU A 13 -18.19 6.35 14.19
C LEU A 13 -19.73 6.25 14.26
N THR A 14 -20.40 7.34 13.95
CA THR A 14 -21.86 7.33 13.87
C THR A 14 -22.30 6.59 12.61
N GLU A 15 -23.46 5.91 12.67
CA GLU A 15 -24.04 5.23 11.51
C GLU A 15 -24.23 6.19 10.31
N VAL A 16 -24.57 7.43 10.58
CA VAL A 16 -24.72 8.50 9.58
C VAL A 16 -23.37 8.81 8.90
N ALA A 17 -22.28 8.90 9.67
CA ALA A 17 -20.96 9.17 9.14
C ALA A 17 -20.48 8.01 8.25
N PHE A 18 -20.73 6.78 8.66
CA PHE A 18 -20.38 5.59 7.87
C PHE A 18 -21.21 5.51 6.57
N THR A 19 -22.50 5.79 6.60
CA THR A 19 -23.34 5.86 5.40
C THR A 19 -22.83 6.91 4.41
N ARG A 20 -22.38 8.08 4.90
CA ARG A 20 -21.76 9.11 4.05
C ARG A 20 -20.45 8.62 3.40
N LEU A 21 -19.63 7.88 4.13
CA LEU A 21 -18.41 7.28 3.61
C LEU A 21 -18.72 6.29 2.47
N LEU A 22 -19.71 5.41 2.66
CA LEU A 22 -20.15 4.46 1.62
C LEU A 22 -20.60 5.20 0.37
N THR A 23 -21.54 6.16 0.52
CA THR A 23 -22.05 6.96 -0.60
C THR A 23 -20.92 7.71 -1.35
N TRP A 24 -19.97 8.26 -0.61
CA TRP A 24 -18.82 8.95 -1.21
C TRP A 24 -17.90 8.00 -1.98
N LEU A 25 -17.60 6.82 -1.43
CA LEU A 25 -16.78 5.79 -2.09
C LEU A 25 -17.46 5.24 -3.34
N ASP A 26 -18.76 5.13 -3.33
CA ASP A 26 -19.58 4.64 -4.44
C ASP A 26 -19.58 5.57 -5.66
N ASP A 27 -19.22 6.84 -5.47
CA ASP A 27 -19.09 7.86 -6.55
C ASP A 27 -20.30 7.88 -7.50
N GLY A 28 -21.51 7.77 -6.92
CA GLY A 28 -22.79 7.79 -7.65
C GLY A 28 -23.29 6.43 -8.14
N THR A 29 -22.62 5.34 -7.80
CA THR A 29 -23.07 3.97 -8.11
C THR A 29 -23.26 3.21 -6.80
N ASP A 30 -24.47 2.77 -6.50
CA ASP A 30 -24.71 1.92 -5.33
C ASP A 30 -24.00 0.58 -5.53
N SER A 31 -23.04 0.27 -4.65
CA SER A 31 -22.19 -0.93 -4.72
C SER A 31 -22.44 -1.89 -3.56
N ASP A 32 -23.46 -1.64 -2.74
CA ASP A 32 -23.76 -2.45 -1.54
C ASP A 32 -22.50 -2.67 -0.65
N GLY A 33 -21.65 -1.62 -0.54
CA GLY A 33 -20.43 -1.64 0.26
C GLY A 33 -19.22 -2.31 -0.39
N GLU A 34 -19.31 -2.84 -1.61
CA GLU A 34 -18.16 -3.47 -2.30
C GLU A 34 -17.01 -2.48 -2.51
N ARG A 35 -17.33 -1.20 -2.82
CA ARG A 35 -16.31 -0.14 -2.99
C ARG A 35 -15.55 0.15 -1.70
N TYR A 36 -16.24 0.09 -0.56
CA TYR A 36 -15.59 0.20 0.76
C TYR A 36 -14.64 -0.97 1.01
N LEU A 37 -15.08 -2.20 0.77
CA LEU A 37 -14.25 -3.39 0.93
C LEU A 37 -13.04 -3.38 -0.03
N GLU A 38 -13.23 -2.90 -1.26
CA GLU A 38 -12.13 -2.72 -2.21
C GLU A 38 -11.15 -1.65 -1.72
N ALA A 39 -11.62 -0.49 -1.29
CA ALA A 39 -10.78 0.57 -0.76
C ALA A 39 -9.98 0.09 0.46
N ARG A 40 -10.63 -0.59 1.43
CA ARG A 40 -9.97 -1.17 2.59
C ARG A 40 -8.87 -2.16 2.21
N ARG A 41 -9.16 -3.12 1.31
CA ARG A 41 -8.15 -4.10 0.84
C ARG A 41 -6.94 -3.43 0.19
N ARG A 42 -7.16 -2.37 -0.57
CA ARG A 42 -6.08 -1.60 -1.21
C ARG A 42 -5.22 -0.86 -0.19
N LEU A 43 -5.84 -0.28 0.82
CA LEU A 43 -5.15 0.38 1.93
C LEU A 43 -4.34 -0.62 2.76
N VAL A 44 -4.89 -1.78 3.08
CA VAL A 44 -4.14 -2.87 3.75
C VAL A 44 -2.91 -3.25 2.93
N SER A 45 -3.08 -3.50 1.62
CA SER A 45 -1.94 -3.79 0.73
C SER A 45 -0.93 -2.64 0.65
N TYR A 46 -1.38 -1.39 0.74
CA TYR A 46 -0.50 -0.22 0.80
C TYR A 46 0.39 -0.28 2.04
N PHE A 47 -0.17 -0.44 3.23
CA PHE A 47 0.59 -0.48 4.48
C PHE A 47 1.47 -1.74 4.60
N ASP A 48 1.02 -2.87 4.09
CA ASP A 48 1.79 -4.12 4.02
C ASP A 48 3.06 -3.96 3.16
N ARG A 49 2.95 -3.33 1.99
CA ARG A 49 4.10 -2.99 1.13
C ARG A 49 5.10 -2.03 1.80
N HIS A 50 4.63 -1.23 2.75
CA HIS A 50 5.47 -0.36 3.58
C HIS A 50 5.99 -1.05 4.85
N ASN A 51 5.85 -2.39 4.94
CA ASN A 51 6.29 -3.22 6.06
C ASN A 51 5.75 -2.74 7.43
N ARG A 52 4.47 -2.36 7.48
CA ARG A 52 3.87 -1.97 8.76
C ARG A 52 3.38 -3.19 9.53
N PRO A 53 3.57 -3.23 10.87
CA PRO A 53 3.23 -4.39 11.71
C PRO A 53 1.70 -4.62 11.83
N ALA A 54 0.89 -3.58 11.63
CA ALA A 54 -0.56 -3.63 11.76
C ALA A 54 -1.27 -2.96 10.57
N PRO A 55 -1.14 -3.49 9.33
CA PRO A 55 -1.66 -2.86 8.13
C PRO A 55 -3.19 -2.69 8.14
N ASP A 56 -3.92 -3.64 8.73
CA ASP A 56 -5.38 -3.56 8.88
C ASP A 56 -5.81 -2.38 9.77
N ALA A 57 -5.17 -2.21 10.92
CA ALA A 57 -5.47 -1.12 11.84
C ALA A 57 -5.19 0.25 11.22
N LEU A 58 -4.10 0.38 10.44
CA LEU A 58 -3.76 1.62 9.74
C LEU A 58 -4.72 1.92 8.58
N ALA A 59 -5.22 0.88 7.90
CA ALA A 59 -6.25 1.02 6.88
C ALA A 59 -7.57 1.51 7.50
N ASP A 60 -7.96 0.94 8.64
CA ASP A 60 -9.16 1.32 9.36
C ASP A 60 -9.04 2.75 9.93
N ASP A 61 -7.87 3.14 10.49
CA ASP A 61 -7.61 4.53 10.90
C ASP A 61 -7.71 5.51 9.72
N THR A 62 -7.19 5.13 8.56
CA THR A 62 -7.31 5.94 7.34
C THR A 62 -8.77 6.19 6.97
N LEU A 63 -9.60 5.15 6.92
CA LEU A 63 -11.02 5.26 6.59
C LEU A 63 -11.80 6.04 7.66
N ASN A 64 -11.47 5.86 8.93
CA ASN A 64 -12.05 6.62 10.03
C ASN A 64 -11.76 8.11 9.93
N ARG A 65 -10.54 8.51 9.55
CA ARG A 65 -10.18 9.93 9.32
C ARG A 65 -10.95 10.53 8.15
N ILE A 66 -11.11 9.78 7.06
CA ILE A 66 -11.92 10.21 5.91
C ILE A 66 -13.37 10.39 6.33
N CYS A 67 -13.91 9.45 7.10
CA CYS A 67 -15.26 9.52 7.62
C CYS A 67 -15.50 10.78 8.46
N ARG A 68 -14.58 11.10 9.38
CA ARG A 68 -14.62 12.34 10.19
C ARG A 68 -14.53 13.60 9.31
N THR A 69 -13.69 13.58 8.27
CA THR A 69 -13.61 14.70 7.32
C THR A 69 -14.93 14.91 6.58
N LEU A 70 -15.56 13.84 6.11
CA LEU A 70 -16.88 13.90 5.47
C LEU A 70 -17.98 14.39 6.42
N GLU A 71 -17.89 14.04 7.70
CA GLU A 71 -18.83 14.51 8.71
C GLU A 71 -18.68 16.01 8.97
N GLN A 72 -17.46 16.52 9.04
CA GLN A 72 -17.14 17.92 9.34
C GLN A 72 -17.34 18.84 8.14
N SER A 73 -16.89 18.44 6.94
CA SER A 73 -16.88 19.28 5.74
C SER A 73 -18.02 18.99 4.77
N GLY A 74 -18.78 17.91 4.99
CA GLY A 74 -19.92 17.50 4.17
C GLY A 74 -19.57 16.88 2.82
N ALA A 75 -18.44 17.23 2.22
CA ALA A 75 -18.01 16.70 0.93
C ALA A 75 -16.48 16.76 0.75
N ILE A 76 -15.96 15.80 -0.01
CA ILE A 76 -14.57 15.78 -0.48
C ILE A 76 -14.61 15.83 -2.01
N ALA A 77 -14.02 16.88 -2.59
CA ALA A 77 -14.08 17.15 -4.03
C ALA A 77 -13.12 16.26 -4.85
N THR A 78 -12.14 15.63 -4.21
CA THR A 78 -11.12 14.83 -4.92
C THR A 78 -11.74 13.59 -5.56
N LYS A 79 -11.57 13.44 -6.87
CA LYS A 79 -12.01 12.29 -7.65
C LYS A 79 -10.84 11.65 -8.40
N PRO A 80 -10.80 10.31 -8.54
CA PRO A 80 -11.68 9.34 -7.89
C PRO A 80 -11.45 9.26 -6.36
N PRO A 81 -12.43 8.79 -5.55
CA PRO A 81 -12.34 8.74 -4.09
C PRO A 81 -11.09 8.05 -3.56
N LEU A 82 -10.67 6.98 -4.21
CA LEU A 82 -9.48 6.21 -3.82
C LEU A 82 -8.18 7.04 -3.81
N ARG A 83 -8.10 8.06 -4.68
CA ARG A 83 -6.97 9.00 -4.68
C ARG A 83 -6.83 9.70 -3.34
N TYR A 84 -7.92 10.22 -2.82
CA TYR A 84 -7.93 10.86 -1.50
C TYR A 84 -7.61 9.87 -0.37
N CYS A 85 -8.06 8.60 -0.49
CA CYS A 85 -7.70 7.57 0.45
C CYS A 85 -6.17 7.40 0.57
N TYR A 86 -5.43 7.43 -0.54
CA TYR A 86 -3.96 7.33 -0.51
C TYR A 86 -3.29 8.58 0.06
N VAL A 87 -3.85 9.76 -0.17
CA VAL A 87 -3.36 11.00 0.48
C VAL A 87 -3.44 10.86 2.00
N VAL A 88 -4.59 10.47 2.53
CA VAL A 88 -4.77 10.28 3.98
C VAL A 88 -3.90 9.13 4.49
N ALA A 89 -3.81 8.01 3.77
CA ALA A 89 -2.96 6.87 4.13
C ALA A 89 -1.48 7.25 4.26
N ARG A 90 -0.99 8.14 3.38
CA ARG A 90 0.38 8.67 3.48
C ARG A 90 0.61 9.40 4.79
N PHE A 91 -0.34 10.23 5.24
CA PHE A 91 -0.22 10.91 6.53
C PHE A 91 -0.24 9.92 7.69
N VAL A 92 -1.14 8.94 7.67
CA VAL A 92 -1.20 7.85 8.67
C VAL A 92 0.13 7.10 8.72
N LEU A 93 0.70 6.73 7.57
CA LEU A 93 1.99 6.07 7.48
C LEU A 93 3.12 6.91 8.10
N LEU A 94 3.19 8.20 7.79
CA LEU A 94 4.21 9.09 8.34
C LEU A 94 4.09 9.25 9.86
N GLU A 95 2.88 9.28 10.38
CA GLU A 95 2.64 9.34 11.82
C GLU A 95 3.04 8.03 12.50
N ASP A 96 2.71 6.88 11.91
CA ASP A 96 3.10 5.56 12.42
C ASP A 96 4.62 5.41 12.45
N LEU A 97 5.32 5.78 11.38
CA LEU A 97 6.77 5.80 11.32
C LEU A 97 7.40 6.75 12.37
N ARG A 98 6.77 7.89 12.66
CA ARG A 98 7.23 8.80 13.72
C ARG A 98 7.01 8.23 15.12
N ARG A 99 5.91 7.48 15.33
CA ARG A 99 5.65 6.77 16.59
C ARG A 99 6.69 5.68 16.83
N GLU A 100 6.95 4.85 15.81
CA GLU A 100 7.96 3.79 15.86
C GLU A 100 9.36 4.36 16.20
N ARG A 101 9.78 5.43 15.53
CA ARG A 101 11.06 6.10 15.82
C ARG A 101 11.13 6.64 17.25
N ARG A 102 10.05 7.15 17.80
CA ARG A 102 10.02 7.61 19.21
C ARG A 102 10.18 6.45 20.18
N HIS A 103 9.58 5.28 19.90
CA HIS A 103 9.79 4.08 20.71
C HIS A 103 11.22 3.57 20.64
N ILE A 104 11.85 3.60 19.46
CA ILE A 104 13.24 3.16 19.28
C ILE A 104 14.24 4.17 19.91
N GLN A 105 13.93 5.47 19.95
CA GLN A 105 14.78 6.49 20.59
C GLN A 105 14.91 6.35 22.11
N PHE A 106 14.04 5.56 22.75
CA PHE A 106 14.26 5.18 24.16
C PHE A 106 15.28 4.05 24.32
N ASP A 107 15.60 3.30 23.24
CA ASP A 107 16.52 2.15 23.29
C ASP A 107 17.85 2.36 22.55
N ASP A 108 17.97 3.24 21.57
CA ASP A 108 19.29 3.51 20.93
C ASP A 108 19.35 4.82 20.13
N VAL A 109 20.29 5.68 20.52
CA VAL A 109 20.61 6.93 19.81
C VAL A 109 21.51 6.62 18.64
N ARG A 110 21.02 6.49 17.42
CA ARG A 110 21.74 6.80 16.16
C ARG A 110 20.88 6.64 14.90
N HIS A 111 20.99 7.66 14.04
CA HIS A 111 20.58 7.79 12.62
C HIS A 111 19.12 8.14 12.33
N ALA A 112 18.86 9.45 12.45
CA ALA A 112 17.71 10.10 11.84
C ALA A 112 18.04 10.55 10.41
N ASN A 113 17.27 10.09 9.43
CA ASN A 113 17.06 10.85 8.20
C ASN A 113 15.59 11.23 8.14
N ALA A 114 15.35 12.50 8.42
CA ALA A 114 14.03 13.12 8.34
C ALA A 114 13.66 13.31 6.86
N VAL A 115 12.61 12.62 6.42
CA VAL A 115 11.89 13.03 5.21
C VAL A 115 10.82 14.03 5.65
N THR A 116 11.21 15.30 5.67
CA THR A 116 10.28 16.43 5.68
C THR A 116 9.92 16.70 4.22
N SER A 117 8.74 16.28 3.80
CA SER A 117 8.21 16.66 2.50
C SER A 117 6.84 17.29 2.70
N SER A 118 6.75 18.59 2.47
CA SER A 118 5.49 19.26 2.18
C SER A 118 5.01 18.72 0.83
N ALA A 119 4.01 17.85 0.86
CA ALA A 119 3.46 17.23 -0.34
C ALA A 119 2.76 18.29 -1.21
N SER A 120 3.23 18.45 -2.44
CA SER A 120 2.49 19.16 -3.48
C SER A 120 1.38 18.23 -4.04
N ALA A 121 0.33 18.82 -4.63
CA ALA A 121 -0.75 18.05 -5.27
C ALA A 121 -0.22 17.08 -6.36
N ASP A 122 0.88 17.44 -7.02
CA ASP A 122 1.56 16.61 -8.02
C ASP A 122 2.22 15.36 -7.41
N GLU A 123 2.72 15.44 -6.16
CA GLU A 123 3.28 14.28 -5.46
C GLU A 123 2.22 13.27 -5.03
N ASP A 124 1.03 13.75 -4.64
CA ASP A 124 -0.09 12.90 -4.26
C ASP A 124 -0.63 12.12 -5.48
N ASP A 125 -0.63 12.74 -6.66
CA ASP A 125 -0.94 12.07 -7.92
C ASP A 125 0.09 11.00 -8.28
N ALA A 126 1.36 11.29 -8.10
CA ALA A 126 2.43 10.34 -8.36
C ALA A 126 2.32 9.11 -7.43
N VAL A 127 1.97 9.31 -6.15
CA VAL A 127 1.73 8.21 -5.20
C VAL A 127 0.55 7.35 -5.65
N ALA A 128 -0.58 7.95 -6.01
CA ALA A 128 -1.76 7.20 -6.46
C ALA A 128 -1.50 6.40 -7.75
N VAL A 129 -0.75 6.96 -8.69
CA VAL A 129 -0.33 6.28 -9.93
C VAL A 129 0.61 5.11 -9.61
N GLN A 130 1.57 5.32 -8.71
CA GLN A 130 2.51 4.28 -8.31
C GLN A 130 1.79 3.11 -7.61
N GLU A 131 0.88 3.40 -6.68
CA GLU A 131 0.09 2.38 -5.99
C GLU A 131 -0.78 1.57 -6.97
N ARG A 132 -1.40 2.23 -7.94
CA ARG A 132 -2.14 1.53 -9.01
C ARG A 132 -1.25 0.56 -9.78
N ARG A 133 -0.01 0.95 -10.10
CA ARG A 133 0.95 0.08 -10.79
C ARG A 133 1.31 -1.13 -9.94
N LEU A 134 1.54 -0.94 -8.63
CA LEU A 134 1.85 -2.02 -7.71
C LEU A 134 0.68 -2.99 -7.55
N GLU A 135 -0.55 -2.49 -7.43
CA GLU A 135 -1.76 -3.32 -7.41
C GLU A 135 -1.93 -4.15 -8.69
N CYS A 136 -1.67 -3.51 -9.85
CA CYS A 136 -1.70 -4.22 -11.13
C CYS A 136 -0.59 -5.29 -11.20
N LEU A 137 0.59 -5.00 -10.67
CA LEU A 137 1.69 -5.96 -10.60
C LEU A 137 1.32 -7.17 -9.74
N ASP A 138 0.78 -6.96 -8.54
CA ASP A 138 0.33 -8.03 -7.65
C ASP A 138 -0.72 -8.93 -8.32
N ARG A 139 -1.66 -8.30 -9.05
CA ARG A 139 -2.68 -9.03 -9.81
C ARG A 139 -2.08 -9.82 -10.96
N CYS A 140 -1.12 -9.26 -11.68
CA CYS A 140 -0.46 -9.91 -12.79
C CYS A 140 0.48 -11.03 -12.33
N LEU A 141 1.16 -10.87 -11.20
CA LEU A 141 1.96 -11.92 -10.57
C LEU A 141 1.10 -13.14 -10.24
N ARG A 142 -0.08 -12.94 -9.65
CA ARG A 142 -1.01 -14.04 -9.34
C ARG A 142 -1.53 -14.79 -10.56
N LYS A 143 -1.44 -14.23 -11.76
CA LYS A 143 -1.80 -14.91 -13.03
C LYS A 143 -0.68 -15.80 -13.59
N LEU A 144 0.55 -15.64 -13.11
CA LEU A 144 1.66 -16.49 -13.50
C LEU A 144 1.51 -17.89 -12.89
N LYS A 145 2.13 -18.87 -13.52
CA LYS A 145 2.28 -20.21 -12.93
C LYS A 145 3.16 -20.11 -11.67
N PRO A 146 2.92 -20.97 -10.64
CA PRO A 146 3.70 -20.93 -9.40
C PRO A 146 5.21 -20.92 -9.59
N GLU A 147 5.72 -21.77 -10.52
CA GLU A 147 7.16 -21.82 -10.78
C GLU A 147 7.70 -20.55 -11.42
N GLN A 148 6.87 -19.82 -12.18
CA GLN A 148 7.25 -18.54 -12.77
C GLN A 148 7.22 -17.41 -11.73
N GLN A 149 6.28 -17.46 -10.78
CA GLN A 149 6.23 -16.53 -9.66
C GLN A 149 7.47 -16.67 -8.79
N GLU A 150 7.80 -17.89 -8.37
CA GLU A 150 8.98 -18.18 -7.58
C GLU A 150 10.26 -17.73 -8.31
N LEU A 151 10.40 -18.11 -9.59
CA LEU A 151 11.56 -17.73 -10.38
C LEU A 151 11.75 -16.21 -10.45
N ILE A 152 10.69 -15.44 -10.74
CA ILE A 152 10.81 -13.99 -10.93
C ILE A 152 11.07 -13.26 -9.60
N VAL A 153 10.45 -13.70 -8.51
CA VAL A 153 10.69 -13.18 -7.17
C VAL A 153 12.11 -13.47 -6.72
N ASP A 154 12.58 -14.71 -6.86
CA ASP A 154 13.95 -15.09 -6.52
C ASP A 154 15.00 -14.38 -7.39
N TYR A 155 14.71 -14.16 -8.68
CA TYR A 155 15.64 -13.50 -9.60
C TYR A 155 15.84 -12.02 -9.29
N TYR A 156 14.78 -11.32 -8.85
CA TYR A 156 14.80 -9.89 -8.52
C TYR A 156 14.81 -9.61 -7.02
N GLY A 157 14.56 -10.59 -6.18
CA GLY A 157 14.58 -10.46 -4.72
C GLY A 157 15.95 -10.04 -4.20
N ASP A 158 15.91 -9.10 -3.29
CA ASP A 158 16.95 -8.56 -2.41
C ASP A 158 18.31 -8.01 -2.90
N ALA A 159 18.83 -7.17 -2.02
CA ALA A 159 20.12 -6.46 -1.89
C ALA A 159 21.19 -6.67 -2.96
N ARG A 160 21.61 -5.56 -3.53
CA ARG A 160 22.59 -5.42 -4.63
C ARG A 160 23.86 -6.25 -4.51
N ARG A 161 24.33 -6.60 -3.29
CA ARG A 161 25.60 -7.29 -3.06
C ARG A 161 25.55 -8.82 -3.27
N GLN A 162 24.37 -9.45 -3.16
CA GLN A 162 24.23 -10.92 -3.26
C GLN A 162 23.54 -11.42 -4.54
N ARG A 163 23.25 -10.53 -5.49
CA ARG A 163 22.49 -10.89 -6.70
C ARG A 163 23.14 -11.98 -7.56
N ILE A 164 24.46 -11.94 -7.71
CA ILE A 164 25.16 -12.88 -8.58
C ILE A 164 25.13 -14.28 -7.98
N ASP A 165 25.43 -14.40 -6.70
CA ASP A 165 25.47 -15.70 -6.03
C ASP A 165 24.08 -16.31 -5.90
N ARG A 166 23.07 -15.51 -5.62
CA ARG A 166 21.68 -15.95 -5.59
C ARG A 166 21.19 -16.45 -6.94
N ARG A 167 21.49 -15.75 -8.03
CA ARG A 167 21.17 -16.19 -9.39
C ARG A 167 21.93 -17.46 -9.78
N ARG A 168 23.18 -17.61 -9.36
CA ARG A 168 23.93 -18.87 -9.53
C ARG A 168 23.28 -20.02 -8.78
N GLY A 169 22.89 -19.80 -7.51
CA GLY A 169 22.16 -20.79 -6.72
C GLY A 169 20.80 -21.15 -7.33
N LEU A 170 20.06 -20.16 -7.83
CA LEU A 170 18.79 -20.38 -8.53
C LEU A 170 18.98 -21.20 -9.83
N ALA A 171 19.98 -20.87 -10.65
CA ALA A 171 20.31 -21.59 -11.86
C ALA A 171 20.71 -23.05 -11.56
N ALA A 172 21.49 -23.27 -10.51
CA ALA A 172 21.89 -24.61 -10.05
C ALA A 172 20.67 -25.42 -9.57
N ARG A 173 19.77 -24.83 -8.76
CA ARG A 173 18.53 -25.49 -8.31
C ARG A 173 17.64 -25.91 -9.48
N LEU A 174 17.58 -25.08 -10.53
CA LEU A 174 16.76 -25.33 -11.70
C LEU A 174 17.46 -26.22 -12.76
N GLY A 175 18.72 -26.58 -12.57
CA GLY A 175 19.48 -27.37 -13.52
C GLY A 175 19.70 -26.70 -14.87
N ILE A 176 19.80 -25.36 -14.90
CA ILE A 176 19.95 -24.56 -16.13
C ILE A 176 21.16 -23.63 -16.07
N THR A 177 21.60 -23.17 -17.24
CA THR A 177 22.66 -22.18 -17.31
C THR A 177 22.21 -20.80 -16.87
N MET A 178 23.16 -19.94 -16.44
CA MET A 178 22.89 -18.54 -16.10
C MET A 178 22.22 -17.77 -17.26
N ASN A 179 22.64 -18.06 -18.50
CA ASN A 179 22.05 -17.44 -19.68
C ASN A 179 20.60 -17.87 -19.87
N ALA A 180 20.31 -19.17 -19.73
CA ALA A 180 18.94 -19.69 -19.80
C ALA A 180 18.05 -19.11 -18.70
N LEU A 181 18.57 -18.95 -17.47
CA LEU A 181 17.87 -18.29 -16.37
C LEU A 181 17.52 -16.84 -16.72
N SER A 182 18.51 -16.07 -17.22
CA SER A 182 18.30 -14.67 -17.61
C SER A 182 17.25 -14.51 -18.72
N ILE A 183 17.25 -15.41 -19.71
CA ILE A 183 16.26 -15.41 -20.79
C ILE A 183 14.87 -15.73 -20.24
N ARG A 184 14.74 -16.72 -19.33
CA ARG A 184 13.45 -17.04 -18.69
C ARG A 184 12.93 -15.86 -17.86
N ALA A 185 13.77 -15.25 -17.03
CA ALA A 185 13.40 -14.08 -16.24
C ALA A 185 12.98 -12.90 -17.13
N TRP A 186 13.70 -12.66 -18.23
CA TRP A 186 13.34 -11.61 -19.19
C TRP A 186 11.96 -11.85 -19.83
N ARG A 187 11.66 -13.08 -20.27
CA ARG A 187 10.35 -13.42 -20.83
C ARG A 187 9.22 -13.18 -19.84
N ILE A 188 9.39 -13.62 -18.59
CA ILE A 188 8.39 -13.40 -17.53
C ILE A 188 8.20 -11.90 -17.27
N ARG A 189 9.29 -11.13 -17.17
CA ARG A 189 9.23 -9.68 -16.98
C ARG A 189 8.47 -8.99 -18.12
N THR A 190 8.77 -9.33 -19.36
CA THR A 190 8.07 -8.75 -20.53
C THR A 190 6.58 -9.06 -20.52
N ALA A 191 6.20 -10.28 -20.14
CA ALA A 191 4.79 -10.65 -19.99
C ALA A 191 4.11 -9.85 -18.85
N LEU A 192 4.81 -9.67 -17.72
CA LEU A 192 4.32 -8.83 -16.61
C LEU A 192 4.17 -7.37 -17.01
N GLU A 193 5.15 -6.78 -17.70
CA GLU A 193 5.09 -5.40 -18.20
C GLU A 193 3.86 -5.18 -19.08
N SER A 194 3.60 -6.11 -20.01
CA SER A 194 2.42 -6.07 -20.86
C SER A 194 1.11 -6.19 -20.06
N CYS A 195 1.05 -7.14 -19.12
CA CYS A 195 -0.12 -7.34 -18.25
C CYS A 195 -0.41 -6.10 -17.38
N VAL A 196 0.61 -5.54 -16.75
CA VAL A 196 0.49 -4.33 -15.92
C VAL A 196 0.04 -3.14 -16.75
N GLY A 197 0.63 -2.95 -17.95
CA GLY A 197 0.24 -1.89 -18.85
C GLY A 197 -1.23 -1.99 -19.26
N ALA A 198 -1.71 -3.18 -19.60
CA ALA A 198 -3.13 -3.42 -19.90
C ALA A 198 -4.04 -3.18 -18.66
N CYS A 199 -3.62 -3.66 -17.49
CA CYS A 199 -4.36 -3.48 -16.24
C CYS A 199 -4.52 -2.00 -15.86
N CYS A 200 -3.46 -1.18 -16.05
CA CYS A 200 -3.49 0.25 -15.74
C CYS A 200 -4.36 1.06 -16.70
N LYS A 201 -4.53 0.59 -17.95
CA LYS A 201 -5.36 1.29 -18.98
C LYS A 201 -6.85 1.00 -18.81
N ASN A 202 -7.23 -0.15 -18.29
CA ASN A 202 -8.61 -0.63 -18.23
C ASN A 202 -9.35 -0.22 -16.94
N ARG A 203 -8.89 0.84 -16.22
CA ARG A 203 -9.53 1.31 -14.99
C ARG A 203 -9.52 2.83 -14.87
#